data_5c1299b338cdb43f54ed4dcf0a2d9ea9
#
_entry.id   5c1299b338cdb43f54ed4dcf0a2d9ea9
#
_cell.length_a   1.000
_cell.length_b   1.000
_cell.length_c   1.000
_cell.angle_alpha   90.00
_cell.angle_beta   90.00
_cell.angle_gamma   90.00
#
_symmetry.space_group_name_H-M   'P 1'
#
loop_
_entity.id
_entity.type
_entity.pdbx_description
1 polymer ?
#
loop_
_entity_poly.entity_id
_entity_poly.type
_entity_poly.pdbx_seq_one_letter_code
_entity_poly.pdbx_strand_id
1 'polypeptide(L)'
;MLVGLAAAAGTARAGGATQLGTGAGFDPAAIYQVPIGSAPTEGPADAPITIVDWSDYRCAYCNAVRDTLDRLDRLYPGQIRWVHRALPIDDDDLVGLEAARAAAAQGKFRPMHARLYELHGKVDRADVELIARELGLDMIRFRGDLDAGAARTQLATDLADARTLGVVGTPMFFIDGRPVFGNQPLRVFSDVVDEELARARSLAAGHPRDLYEAEVAGGEPTANAPDDKSAEPPRLDLRAVYRVGLGLPNQSIGPADALVTIVEWSDFECPFCAQEAPVLAHLRAKFAGDLRIVYRHYPVLFHPDSMIAAEAGAAAADQGKFWAFHDQVFANFGKLSRADLEAYAKAAGLDLPRFRAALDDRRFHDAVVAEGAAAEALGVTGTPTLFVNGQPVVGAANEAVLDRIIQAHLDHGKDAVAHGVPRAEIYPVIMSLAQGEDRADPSGVPEVSHLELRSEERARAVAAACRRGDSARARDLAKRLEGDAKKRASAVCAGEGIDLP
;
A
#
# COMPACT_ATOMS: atom_id res chain seq x y z
N MET A 1 1.01 -58.13 -35.06
CA MET A 1 0.14 -56.98 -35.05
C MET A 1 -0.01 -56.54 -33.59
N LEU A 2 0.83 -55.59 -33.19
CA LEU A 2 0.75 -54.93 -31.85
C LEU A 2 -0.05 -53.65 -32.01
N VAL A 3 -1.14 -53.55 -31.29
CA VAL A 3 -1.93 -52.31 -31.18
C VAL A 3 -1.52 -51.61 -29.88
N GLY A 4 -0.86 -50.47 -30.03
CA GLY A 4 -0.48 -49.63 -28.91
C GLY A 4 -1.65 -48.83 -28.40
N LEU A 5 -1.94 -48.94 -27.09
CA LEU A 5 -2.83 -48.01 -26.37
C LEU A 5 -2.03 -46.73 -26.01
N ALA A 6 -2.43 -45.63 -26.60
CA ALA A 6 -1.98 -44.32 -26.16
C ALA A 6 -2.81 -43.90 -24.95
N ALA A 7 -2.14 -43.70 -23.81
CA ALA A 7 -2.73 -43.10 -22.62
C ALA A 7 -2.85 -41.58 -22.84
N ALA A 8 -4.07 -41.07 -22.88
CA ALA A 8 -4.35 -39.66 -22.86
C ALA A 8 -4.11 -39.12 -21.44
N ALA A 9 -3.05 -38.33 -21.27
CA ALA A 9 -2.86 -37.56 -20.06
C ALA A 9 -3.88 -36.39 -20.04
N GLY A 10 -4.87 -36.53 -19.20
CA GLY A 10 -5.82 -35.46 -18.90
C GLY A 10 -5.09 -34.35 -18.14
N THR A 11 -4.95 -33.20 -18.79
CA THR A 11 -4.54 -31.97 -18.09
C THR A 11 -5.64 -31.60 -17.10
N ALA A 12 -5.38 -31.83 -15.82
CA ALA A 12 -6.17 -31.23 -14.74
C ALA A 12 -6.06 -29.71 -14.90
N ARG A 13 -7.19 -29.05 -15.17
CA ARG A 13 -7.32 -27.61 -15.04
C ARG A 13 -7.07 -27.29 -13.57
N ALA A 14 -6.01 -26.56 -13.30
CA ALA A 14 -5.78 -25.92 -12.01
C ALA A 14 -7.00 -25.02 -11.73
N GLY A 15 -7.74 -25.36 -10.68
CA GLY A 15 -8.76 -24.49 -10.11
C GLY A 15 -8.10 -23.16 -9.72
N GLY A 16 -8.81 -22.05 -9.97
CA GLY A 16 -8.29 -20.71 -9.75
C GLY A 16 -7.73 -20.54 -8.34
N ALA A 17 -6.42 -20.41 -8.27
CA ALA A 17 -5.74 -19.95 -7.07
C ALA A 17 -6.29 -18.55 -6.78
N THR A 18 -7.01 -18.40 -5.67
CA THR A 18 -7.33 -17.10 -5.09
C THR A 18 -5.99 -16.43 -4.87
N GLN A 19 -5.71 -15.31 -5.57
CA GLN A 19 -4.48 -14.58 -5.37
C GLN A 19 -4.44 -14.09 -3.92
N LEU A 20 -3.67 -14.80 -3.10
CA LEU A 20 -3.34 -14.39 -1.75
C LEU A 20 -2.50 -13.12 -1.90
N GLY A 21 -2.94 -12.03 -1.25
CA GLY A 21 -2.18 -10.79 -1.26
C GLY A 21 -0.76 -11.05 -0.80
N THR A 22 0.20 -10.88 -1.70
CA THR A 22 1.62 -11.02 -1.39
C THR A 22 2.06 -9.73 -0.69
N GLY A 23 2.39 -9.80 0.60
CA GLY A 23 3.23 -8.76 1.21
C GLY A 23 4.46 -8.58 0.32
N ALA A 24 4.91 -7.35 0.10
CA ALA A 24 5.91 -7.04 -0.91
C ALA A 24 7.05 -8.07 -0.95
N GLY A 25 7.13 -8.84 -2.03
CA GLY A 25 8.19 -9.82 -2.28
C GLY A 25 7.95 -11.27 -1.82
N PHE A 26 6.84 -11.60 -1.14
CA PHE A 26 6.52 -12.98 -0.76
C PHE A 26 5.70 -13.70 -1.83
N ASP A 27 6.14 -14.91 -2.22
CA ASP A 27 5.33 -15.83 -3.02
C ASP A 27 4.38 -16.60 -2.09
N PRO A 28 3.05 -16.49 -2.23
CA PRO A 28 2.08 -17.16 -1.37
C PRO A 28 2.13 -18.69 -1.45
N ALA A 29 2.73 -19.25 -2.51
CA ALA A 29 2.91 -20.69 -2.67
C ALA A 29 4.25 -21.20 -2.13
N ALA A 30 5.20 -20.31 -1.85
CA ALA A 30 6.50 -20.68 -1.32
C ALA A 30 6.47 -20.90 0.20
N ILE A 31 7.41 -21.71 0.67
CA ILE A 31 7.65 -21.91 2.09
C ILE A 31 8.90 -21.13 2.47
N TYR A 32 8.85 -20.39 3.58
CA TYR A 32 9.96 -19.60 4.08
C TYR A 32 10.52 -20.17 5.38
N GLN A 33 11.83 -20.00 5.59
CA GLN A 33 12.51 -20.39 6.84
C GLN A 33 12.25 -19.35 7.92
N VAL A 34 11.15 -19.48 8.62
CA VAL A 34 10.70 -18.49 9.61
C VAL A 34 11.16 -18.88 11.00
N PRO A 35 12.07 -18.12 11.64
CA PRO A 35 12.55 -18.46 12.98
C PRO A 35 11.47 -18.19 14.03
N ILE A 36 11.24 -19.15 14.95
CA ILE A 36 10.35 -18.99 16.09
C ILE A 36 11.04 -18.27 17.27
N GLY A 37 12.37 -18.37 17.36
CA GLY A 37 13.16 -17.70 18.39
C GLY A 37 12.70 -18.02 19.82
N SER A 38 12.78 -17.03 20.71
CA SER A 38 12.27 -17.08 22.08
C SER A 38 10.95 -16.30 22.26
N ALA A 39 10.17 -16.18 21.17
CA ALA A 39 8.90 -15.47 21.20
C ALA A 39 7.86 -16.20 22.07
N PRO A 40 6.91 -15.50 22.71
CA PRO A 40 5.81 -16.14 23.42
C PRO A 40 5.03 -17.06 22.49
N THR A 41 4.65 -18.22 23.02
CA THR A 41 3.89 -19.21 22.27
C THR A 41 2.58 -19.55 22.97
N GLU A 42 1.56 -19.88 22.21
CA GLU A 42 0.27 -20.39 22.67
C GLU A 42 -0.09 -21.69 21.92
N GLY A 43 -0.95 -22.50 22.50
CA GLY A 43 -1.34 -23.80 21.96
C GLY A 43 -0.36 -24.92 22.32
N PRO A 44 -0.63 -26.17 21.85
CA PRO A 44 0.23 -27.32 22.10
C PRO A 44 1.60 -27.17 21.44
N ALA A 45 2.66 -27.52 22.14
CA ALA A 45 4.02 -27.46 21.59
C ALA A 45 4.25 -28.45 20.44
N ASP A 46 3.45 -29.52 20.41
CA ASP A 46 3.45 -30.59 19.40
C ASP A 46 2.30 -30.45 18.40
N ALA A 47 1.67 -29.28 18.32
CA ALA A 47 0.63 -29.01 17.33
C ALA A 47 1.15 -29.24 15.90
N PRO A 48 0.32 -29.84 15.02
CA PRO A 48 0.74 -30.12 13.65
C PRO A 48 0.91 -28.88 12.78
N ILE A 49 0.40 -27.72 13.20
CA ILE A 49 0.52 -26.43 12.51
C ILE A 49 1.16 -25.42 13.44
N THR A 50 2.15 -24.69 12.94
CA THR A 50 2.72 -23.53 13.61
C THR A 50 2.41 -22.27 12.82
N ILE A 51 1.77 -21.30 13.47
CA ILE A 51 1.54 -19.97 12.88
C ILE A 51 2.43 -18.97 13.61
N VAL A 52 3.35 -18.37 12.87
CA VAL A 52 4.18 -17.26 13.35
C VAL A 52 3.55 -15.96 12.90
N ASP A 53 3.21 -15.04 13.81
CA ASP A 53 2.68 -13.73 13.50
C ASP A 53 3.66 -12.61 13.89
N TRP A 54 3.84 -11.64 13.03
CA TRP A 54 4.42 -10.34 13.34
C TRP A 54 3.32 -9.31 13.50
N SER A 55 3.22 -8.75 14.68
CA SER A 55 2.13 -7.85 15.05
C SER A 55 2.56 -6.71 15.97
N ASP A 56 1.67 -5.71 16.10
CA ASP A 56 1.79 -4.59 17.04
C ASP A 56 0.40 -4.29 17.62
N TYR A 57 0.33 -4.00 18.92
CA TYR A 57 -0.94 -3.65 19.60
C TYR A 57 -1.53 -2.31 19.14
N ARG A 58 -0.74 -1.47 18.50
CA ARG A 58 -1.18 -0.20 17.89
C ARG A 58 -1.70 -0.38 16.46
N CYS A 59 -1.47 -1.53 15.87
CA CYS A 59 -1.94 -1.85 14.53
C CYS A 59 -3.45 -2.10 14.53
N ALA A 60 -4.20 -1.25 13.84
CA ALA A 60 -5.64 -1.39 13.71
C ALA A 60 -6.03 -2.72 13.03
N TYR A 61 -5.26 -3.16 12.03
CA TYR A 61 -5.50 -4.42 11.30
C TYR A 61 -5.13 -5.65 12.11
N CYS A 62 -4.11 -5.55 12.98
CA CYS A 62 -3.79 -6.61 13.93
C CYS A 62 -4.94 -6.81 14.93
N ASN A 63 -5.60 -5.73 15.31
CA ASN A 63 -6.80 -5.80 16.14
C ASN A 63 -8.00 -6.36 15.35
N ALA A 64 -8.21 -5.91 14.12
CA ALA A 64 -9.35 -6.32 13.30
C ALA A 64 -9.33 -7.81 12.91
N VAL A 65 -8.14 -8.41 12.70
CA VAL A 65 -8.03 -9.83 12.32
C VAL A 65 -8.32 -10.79 13.47
N ARG A 66 -8.34 -10.35 14.71
CA ARG A 66 -8.49 -11.21 15.91
C ARG A 66 -9.72 -12.10 15.89
N ASP A 67 -10.89 -11.56 15.54
CA ASP A 67 -12.11 -12.35 15.43
C ASP A 67 -11.96 -13.51 14.42
N THR A 68 -11.20 -13.26 13.35
CA THR A 68 -10.86 -14.27 12.35
C THR A 68 -9.95 -15.35 12.93
N LEU A 69 -8.90 -14.95 13.68
CA LEU A 69 -7.97 -15.89 14.33
C LEU A 69 -8.65 -16.71 15.42
N ASP A 70 -9.52 -16.09 16.23
CA ASP A 70 -10.34 -16.80 17.22
C ASP A 70 -11.28 -17.81 16.59
N ARG A 71 -11.79 -17.52 15.39
CA ARG A 71 -12.62 -18.48 14.63
C ARG A 71 -11.76 -19.60 14.04
N LEU A 72 -10.55 -19.29 13.61
CA LEU A 72 -9.59 -20.28 13.12
C LEU A 72 -9.25 -21.29 14.23
N ASP A 73 -8.95 -20.83 15.46
CA ASP A 73 -8.70 -21.69 16.61
C ASP A 73 -9.87 -22.62 16.92
N ARG A 74 -11.11 -22.11 16.78
CA ARG A 74 -12.32 -22.94 16.95
C ARG A 74 -12.52 -23.99 15.87
N LEU A 75 -12.03 -23.74 14.65
CA LEU A 75 -12.09 -24.70 13.54
C LEU A 75 -11.02 -25.81 13.69
N TYR A 76 -9.86 -25.48 14.29
CA TYR A 76 -8.74 -26.40 14.41
C TYR A 76 -8.32 -26.60 15.87
N PRO A 77 -9.20 -27.09 16.77
CA PRO A 77 -8.94 -27.15 18.20
C PRO A 77 -7.74 -28.03 18.52
N GLY A 78 -6.74 -27.44 19.19
CA GLY A 78 -5.51 -28.13 19.58
C GLY A 78 -4.55 -28.48 18.43
N GLN A 79 -4.80 -27.99 17.21
CA GLN A 79 -3.96 -28.27 16.05
C GLN A 79 -3.04 -27.10 15.68
N ILE A 80 -3.14 -25.96 16.35
CA ILE A 80 -2.36 -24.77 16.04
C ILE A 80 -1.49 -24.38 17.23
N ARG A 81 -0.21 -24.17 16.99
CA ARG A 81 0.74 -23.47 17.85
C ARG A 81 0.96 -22.07 17.30
N TRP A 82 0.66 -21.06 18.10
CA TRP A 82 0.93 -19.66 17.79
C TRP A 82 2.30 -19.24 18.32
N VAL A 83 3.02 -18.43 17.55
CA VAL A 83 4.30 -17.81 17.91
C VAL A 83 4.20 -16.32 17.66
N HIS A 84 4.22 -15.52 18.73
CA HIS A 84 3.94 -14.08 18.64
C HIS A 84 5.24 -13.27 18.58
N ARG A 85 5.56 -12.79 17.38
CA ARG A 85 6.70 -11.91 17.11
C ARG A 85 6.25 -10.45 17.05
N ALA A 86 7.11 -9.54 17.44
CA ALA A 86 6.83 -8.12 17.44
C ALA A 86 7.42 -7.44 16.19
N LEU A 87 6.61 -6.58 15.56
CA LEU A 87 7.07 -5.62 14.57
C LEU A 87 6.45 -4.26 14.89
N PRO A 88 7.14 -3.40 15.67
CA PRO A 88 6.59 -2.12 16.09
C PRO A 88 6.34 -1.20 14.89
N ILE A 89 5.18 -0.54 14.89
CA ILE A 89 4.82 0.51 13.93
C ILE A 89 5.61 1.79 14.22
N ASP A 90 5.93 2.02 15.49
CA ASP A 90 6.68 3.17 15.98
C ASP A 90 7.81 2.66 16.89
N ASP A 91 9.05 2.87 16.48
CA ASP A 91 10.24 2.39 17.21
C ASP A 91 10.40 3.06 18.59
N ASP A 92 9.77 4.21 18.80
CA ASP A 92 9.87 4.97 20.05
C ASP A 92 8.81 4.55 21.09
N ASP A 93 7.75 3.83 20.69
CA ASP A 93 6.67 3.42 21.57
C ASP A 93 6.50 1.89 21.64
N LEU A 94 7.26 1.29 22.53
CA LEU A 94 7.30 -0.17 22.72
C LEU A 94 6.53 -0.65 23.94
N VAL A 95 5.85 0.24 24.69
CA VAL A 95 5.31 -0.06 26.04
C VAL A 95 4.37 -1.27 26.05
N GLY A 96 3.50 -1.40 25.05
CA GLY A 96 2.59 -2.54 24.92
C GLY A 96 3.32 -3.86 24.65
N LEU A 97 4.31 -3.82 23.75
CA LEU A 97 5.13 -4.97 23.41
C LEU A 97 6.01 -5.41 24.57
N GLU A 98 6.62 -4.46 25.29
CA GLU A 98 7.41 -4.73 26.51
C GLU A 98 6.51 -5.33 27.61
N ALA A 99 5.30 -4.79 27.82
CA ALA A 99 4.34 -5.29 28.79
C ALA A 99 3.91 -6.73 28.52
N ALA A 100 3.64 -7.06 27.26
CA ALA A 100 3.30 -8.43 26.87
C ALA A 100 4.44 -9.42 27.19
N ARG A 101 5.70 -9.04 26.92
CA ARG A 101 6.88 -9.85 27.24
C ARG A 101 7.09 -10.00 28.75
N ALA A 102 6.94 -8.92 29.53
CA ALA A 102 7.02 -8.96 30.98
C ALA A 102 5.93 -9.85 31.59
N ALA A 103 4.72 -9.82 31.03
CA ALA A 103 3.65 -10.73 31.41
C ALA A 103 3.94 -12.19 31.01
N ALA A 104 4.54 -12.41 29.83
CA ALA A 104 4.98 -13.74 29.39
C ALA A 104 5.99 -14.35 30.35
N ALA A 105 6.95 -13.58 30.88
CA ALA A 105 7.92 -14.00 31.88
C ALA A 105 7.29 -14.42 33.23
N GLN A 106 6.01 -14.09 33.45
CA GLN A 106 5.20 -14.48 34.58
C GLN A 106 4.06 -15.47 34.22
N GLY A 107 4.10 -16.06 33.02
CA GLY A 107 3.10 -17.03 32.55
C GLY A 107 1.73 -16.41 32.24
N LYS A 108 1.66 -15.09 31.99
CA LYS A 108 0.44 -14.34 31.78
C LYS A 108 0.39 -13.65 30.40
N PHE A 109 1.10 -14.23 29.41
CA PHE A 109 1.11 -13.64 28.05
C PHE A 109 -0.31 -13.51 27.48
N ARG A 110 -1.02 -14.62 27.33
CA ARG A 110 -2.34 -14.64 26.68
C ARG A 110 -3.35 -13.65 27.25
N PRO A 111 -3.60 -13.58 28.58
CA PRO A 111 -4.52 -12.60 29.12
C PRO A 111 -4.02 -11.16 28.96
N MET A 112 -2.71 -10.88 29.02
CA MET A 112 -2.17 -9.55 28.77
C MET A 112 -2.36 -9.17 27.29
N HIS A 113 -2.01 -10.06 26.38
CA HIS A 113 -2.16 -9.91 24.94
C HIS A 113 -3.61 -9.57 24.54
N ALA A 114 -4.59 -10.29 25.09
CA ALA A 114 -5.99 -10.02 24.85
C ALA A 114 -6.40 -8.61 25.29
N ARG A 115 -6.00 -8.22 26.52
CA ARG A 115 -6.35 -6.92 27.10
C ARG A 115 -5.68 -5.74 26.39
N LEU A 116 -4.45 -5.92 25.88
CA LEU A 116 -3.74 -4.87 25.14
C LEU A 116 -4.46 -4.53 23.82
N TYR A 117 -5.01 -5.51 23.13
CA TYR A 117 -5.81 -5.24 21.94
C TYR A 117 -7.15 -4.54 22.23
N GLU A 118 -7.77 -4.77 23.40
CA GLU A 118 -8.98 -4.04 23.81
C GLU A 118 -8.76 -2.54 23.96
N LEU A 119 -7.51 -2.07 24.09
CA LEU A 119 -7.16 -0.65 24.13
C LEU A 119 -7.17 0.03 22.75
N HIS A 120 -7.39 -0.73 21.67
CA HIS A 120 -7.52 -0.21 20.30
C HIS A 120 -6.39 0.76 19.90
N GLY A 121 -5.15 0.38 20.18
CA GLY A 121 -3.96 1.15 19.81
C GLY A 121 -3.59 2.31 20.74
N LYS A 122 -4.37 2.56 21.77
CA LYS A 122 -4.08 3.59 22.80
C LYS A 122 -3.48 2.92 24.03
N VAL A 123 -2.20 2.58 23.95
CA VAL A 123 -1.50 1.84 25.02
C VAL A 123 -0.49 2.75 25.67
N ASP A 124 -0.68 3.08 26.95
CA ASP A 124 0.30 3.81 27.75
C ASP A 124 0.78 3.03 28.96
N ARG A 125 1.73 3.61 29.70
CA ARG A 125 2.30 2.98 30.91
C ARG A 125 1.26 2.75 32.00
N ALA A 126 0.31 3.63 32.19
CA ALA A 126 -0.71 3.51 33.22
C ALA A 126 -1.69 2.37 32.90
N ASP A 127 -2.05 2.23 31.62
CA ASP A 127 -2.92 1.17 31.14
C ASP A 127 -2.29 -0.21 31.36
N VAL A 128 -1.03 -0.41 30.93
CA VAL A 128 -0.36 -1.71 31.08
C VAL A 128 -0.15 -2.08 32.55
N GLU A 129 0.12 -1.10 33.43
CA GLU A 129 0.22 -1.36 34.89
C GLU A 129 -1.14 -1.66 35.52
N LEU A 130 -2.23 -1.07 35.04
CA LEU A 130 -3.57 -1.40 35.47
C LEU A 130 -3.92 -2.83 35.08
N ILE A 131 -3.74 -3.20 33.84
CA ILE A 131 -3.97 -4.56 33.33
C ILE A 131 -3.12 -5.57 34.10
N ALA A 132 -1.84 -5.29 34.32
CA ALA A 132 -0.93 -6.18 35.05
C ALA A 132 -1.44 -6.46 36.48
N ARG A 133 -1.95 -5.44 37.19
CA ARG A 133 -2.57 -5.59 38.53
C ARG A 133 -3.83 -6.44 38.48
N GLU A 134 -4.72 -6.19 37.52
CA GLU A 134 -5.95 -6.97 37.35
C GLU A 134 -5.67 -8.44 37.02
N LEU A 135 -4.60 -8.72 36.28
CA LEU A 135 -4.15 -10.08 35.97
C LEU A 135 -3.39 -10.76 37.11
N GLY A 136 -3.13 -10.03 38.22
CA GLY A 136 -2.44 -10.57 39.42
C GLY A 136 -0.95 -10.81 39.19
N LEU A 137 -0.28 -10.02 38.32
CA LEU A 137 1.16 -10.10 38.18
C LEU A 137 1.91 -9.57 39.43
N ASP A 138 3.11 -10.08 39.66
CA ASP A 138 4.05 -9.44 40.58
C ASP A 138 4.44 -8.07 40.01
N MET A 139 3.90 -7.01 40.61
CA MET A 139 4.06 -5.64 40.13
C MET A 139 5.48 -5.10 40.36
N ILE A 140 6.23 -5.61 41.33
CA ILE A 140 7.63 -5.21 41.53
C ILE A 140 8.46 -5.72 40.37
N ARG A 141 8.31 -7.01 40.07
CA ARG A 141 8.96 -7.62 38.90
C ARG A 141 8.52 -6.99 37.60
N PHE A 142 7.22 -6.84 37.39
CA PHE A 142 6.66 -6.28 36.16
C PHE A 142 7.20 -4.88 35.86
N ARG A 143 7.20 -3.98 36.84
CA ARG A 143 7.75 -2.63 36.70
C ARG A 143 9.26 -2.66 36.50
N GLY A 144 9.97 -3.51 37.24
CA GLY A 144 11.41 -3.69 37.08
C GLY A 144 11.79 -4.14 35.67
N ASP A 145 11.05 -5.08 35.09
CA ASP A 145 11.27 -5.55 33.71
C ASP A 145 11.04 -4.44 32.69
N LEU A 146 9.99 -3.61 32.86
CA LEU A 146 9.72 -2.46 31.97
C LEU A 146 10.78 -1.36 32.12
N ASP A 147 11.17 -1.01 33.37
CA ASP A 147 12.15 0.06 33.64
C ASP A 147 13.55 -0.32 33.16
N ALA A 148 13.90 -1.61 33.26
CA ALA A 148 15.15 -2.13 32.73
C ALA A 148 15.15 -2.34 31.21
N GLY A 149 14.00 -2.26 30.55
CA GLY A 149 13.87 -2.61 29.13
C GLY A 149 14.23 -4.07 28.85
N ALA A 150 13.89 -4.99 29.76
CA ALA A 150 14.30 -6.40 29.71
C ALA A 150 13.89 -7.09 28.40
N ALA A 151 12.77 -6.66 27.80
CA ALA A 151 12.25 -7.20 26.54
C ALA A 151 12.96 -6.66 25.29
N ARG A 152 13.69 -5.55 25.38
CA ARG A 152 14.22 -4.82 24.19
C ARG A 152 15.15 -5.65 23.33
N THR A 153 16.01 -6.46 23.94
CA THR A 153 16.90 -7.36 23.19
C THR A 153 16.09 -8.35 22.35
N GLN A 154 15.02 -8.90 22.89
CA GLN A 154 14.17 -9.84 22.18
C GLN A 154 13.35 -9.12 21.08
N LEU A 155 12.80 -7.94 21.37
CA LEU A 155 12.12 -7.11 20.37
C LEU A 155 13.07 -6.72 19.21
N ALA A 156 14.33 -6.39 19.53
CA ALA A 156 15.35 -6.12 18.51
C ALA A 156 15.65 -7.36 17.66
N THR A 157 15.63 -8.57 18.24
CA THR A 157 15.77 -9.83 17.48
C THR A 157 14.56 -10.06 16.59
N ASP A 158 13.34 -9.85 17.08
CA ASP A 158 12.12 -9.96 16.28
C ASP A 158 12.18 -9.03 15.06
N LEU A 159 12.61 -7.79 15.26
CA LEU A 159 12.76 -6.80 14.20
C LEU A 159 13.87 -7.17 13.20
N ALA A 160 15.01 -7.69 13.68
CA ALA A 160 16.11 -8.13 12.81
C ALA A 160 15.69 -9.32 11.94
N ASP A 161 14.97 -10.29 12.50
CA ASP A 161 14.45 -11.44 11.76
C ASP A 161 13.38 -11.01 10.74
N ALA A 162 12.48 -10.09 11.12
CA ALA A 162 11.50 -9.51 10.20
C ALA A 162 12.18 -8.86 8.98
N ARG A 163 13.21 -8.04 9.22
CA ARG A 163 13.99 -7.40 8.15
C ARG A 163 14.71 -8.42 7.26
N THR A 164 15.29 -9.46 7.86
CA THR A 164 15.99 -10.52 7.12
C THR A 164 15.03 -11.29 6.23
N LEU A 165 13.83 -11.61 6.73
CA LEU A 165 12.79 -12.27 5.95
C LEU A 165 12.15 -11.37 4.90
N GLY A 166 12.24 -10.04 5.04
CA GLY A 166 11.54 -9.08 4.18
C GLY A 166 10.12 -8.73 4.67
N VAL A 167 9.82 -8.95 5.96
CA VAL A 167 8.54 -8.52 6.56
C VAL A 167 8.57 -7.01 6.76
N VAL A 168 7.67 -6.29 6.07
CA VAL A 168 7.64 -4.82 6.03
C VAL A 168 6.38 -4.22 6.65
N GLY A 169 5.45 -5.05 7.15
CA GLY A 169 4.19 -4.55 7.71
C GLY A 169 3.47 -5.57 8.57
N THR A 170 2.46 -5.10 9.30
CA THR A 170 1.65 -5.88 10.25
C THR A 170 0.16 -5.83 9.91
N PRO A 171 -0.60 -6.91 10.19
CA PRO A 171 -0.11 -8.21 10.62
C PRO A 171 0.49 -9.02 9.47
N MET A 172 1.52 -9.81 9.75
CA MET A 172 2.08 -10.76 8.81
C MET A 172 2.12 -12.13 9.47
N PHE A 173 1.56 -13.13 8.81
CA PHE A 173 1.48 -14.50 9.31
C PHE A 173 2.29 -15.44 8.41
N PHE A 174 2.87 -16.46 9.03
CA PHE A 174 3.44 -17.60 8.32
C PHE A 174 2.87 -18.89 8.90
N ILE A 175 2.12 -19.62 8.08
CA ILE A 175 1.51 -20.90 8.44
C ILE A 175 2.44 -21.99 7.91
N ASP A 176 3.20 -22.64 8.81
CA ASP A 176 4.26 -23.59 8.48
C ASP A 176 5.20 -23.05 7.37
N GLY A 177 5.56 -21.76 7.50
CA GLY A 177 6.41 -21.06 6.55
C GLY A 177 5.69 -20.46 5.36
N ARG A 178 4.40 -20.70 5.14
CA ARG A 178 3.62 -20.07 4.06
C ARG A 178 3.09 -18.70 4.46
N PRO A 179 3.35 -17.66 3.67
CA PRO A 179 2.99 -16.30 4.03
C PRO A 179 1.50 -16.01 3.84
N VAL A 180 0.89 -15.35 4.83
CA VAL A 180 -0.44 -14.75 4.75
C VAL A 180 -0.34 -13.32 5.30
N PHE A 181 -0.54 -12.33 4.45
CA PHE A 181 -0.35 -10.94 4.81
C PHE A 181 -1.68 -10.23 5.09
N GLY A 182 -1.73 -9.48 6.19
CA GLY A 182 -2.83 -8.57 6.48
C GLY A 182 -4.06 -9.20 7.13
N ASN A 183 -5.12 -8.41 7.24
CA ASN A 183 -6.42 -8.83 7.76
C ASN A 183 -7.20 -9.60 6.69
N GLN A 184 -6.90 -10.89 6.51
CA GLN A 184 -7.55 -11.73 5.51
C GLN A 184 -8.82 -12.39 6.06
N PRO A 185 -9.79 -12.72 5.18
CA PRO A 185 -10.97 -13.52 5.55
C PRO A 185 -10.60 -14.90 6.08
N LEU A 186 -11.42 -15.45 6.98
CA LEU A 186 -11.21 -16.78 7.59
C LEU A 186 -10.89 -17.88 6.56
N ARG A 187 -11.55 -17.84 5.41
CA ARG A 187 -11.34 -18.83 4.35
C ARG A 187 -9.90 -18.88 3.86
N VAL A 188 -9.23 -17.71 3.77
CA VAL A 188 -7.82 -17.65 3.34
C VAL A 188 -6.92 -18.40 4.32
N PHE A 189 -7.12 -18.16 5.63
CA PHE A 189 -6.37 -18.89 6.67
C PHE A 189 -6.69 -20.37 6.68
N SER A 190 -7.98 -20.74 6.62
CA SER A 190 -8.39 -22.16 6.66
C SER A 190 -7.93 -22.94 5.42
N ASP A 191 -7.98 -22.36 4.23
CA ASP A 191 -7.49 -23.01 3.01
C ASP A 191 -5.99 -23.34 3.14
N VAL A 192 -5.18 -22.41 3.65
CA VAL A 192 -3.75 -22.65 3.88
C VAL A 192 -3.52 -23.68 5.00
N VAL A 193 -4.25 -23.58 6.13
CA VAL A 193 -4.13 -24.55 7.23
C VAL A 193 -4.49 -25.96 6.76
N ASP A 194 -5.53 -26.13 5.94
CA ASP A 194 -5.95 -27.43 5.42
C ASP A 194 -4.87 -28.05 4.51
N GLU A 195 -4.26 -27.24 3.64
CA GLU A 195 -3.16 -27.67 2.78
C GLU A 195 -1.93 -28.07 3.61
N GLU A 196 -1.54 -27.24 4.60
CA GLU A 196 -0.39 -27.52 5.46
C GLU A 196 -0.63 -28.71 6.39
N LEU A 197 -1.83 -28.92 6.90
CA LEU A 197 -2.18 -30.15 7.65
C LEU A 197 -1.98 -31.41 6.81
N ALA A 198 -2.29 -31.35 5.51
CA ALA A 198 -2.05 -32.50 4.63
C ALA A 198 -0.54 -32.76 4.43
N ARG A 199 0.26 -31.68 4.32
CA ARG A 199 1.73 -31.73 4.23
C ARG A 199 2.37 -32.22 5.53
N ALA A 200 1.93 -31.68 6.68
CA ALA A 200 2.37 -32.07 8.01
C ALA A 200 2.19 -33.56 8.27
N ARG A 201 1.02 -34.14 7.91
CA ARG A 201 0.77 -35.59 8.04
C ARG A 201 1.74 -36.43 7.22
N SER A 202 2.10 -35.96 6.03
CA SER A 202 3.09 -36.64 5.16
C SER A 202 4.50 -36.61 5.77
N LEU A 203 4.91 -35.47 6.32
CA LEU A 203 6.21 -35.31 6.98
C LEU A 203 6.30 -36.07 8.31
N ALA A 204 5.22 -36.04 9.10
CA ALA A 204 5.14 -36.76 10.38
C ALA A 204 5.35 -38.26 10.24
N ALA A 205 5.01 -38.85 9.08
CA ALA A 205 5.30 -40.26 8.78
C ALA A 205 6.80 -40.61 8.79
N GLY A 206 7.66 -39.59 8.56
CA GLY A 206 9.13 -39.70 8.67
C GLY A 206 9.68 -39.58 10.08
N HIS A 207 8.83 -39.33 11.10
CA HIS A 207 9.17 -39.16 12.51
C HIS A 207 10.25 -38.08 12.78
N PRO A 208 10.10 -36.84 12.28
CA PRO A 208 11.02 -35.77 12.61
C PRO A 208 10.96 -35.45 14.12
N ARG A 209 12.11 -35.03 14.70
CA ARG A 209 12.17 -34.64 16.12
C ARG A 209 11.39 -33.35 16.39
N ASP A 210 11.42 -32.44 15.44
CA ASP A 210 10.64 -31.22 15.42
C ASP A 210 9.96 -31.13 14.05
N LEU A 211 8.64 -31.14 14.06
CA LEU A 211 7.85 -31.12 12.83
C LEU A 211 8.00 -29.80 12.11
N TYR A 212 7.89 -28.70 12.85
CA TYR A 212 8.00 -27.36 12.27
C TYR A 212 9.36 -27.11 11.60
N GLU A 213 10.46 -27.50 12.28
CA GLU A 213 11.80 -27.38 11.69
C GLU A 213 11.93 -28.22 10.40
N ALA A 214 11.30 -29.39 10.37
CA ALA A 214 11.27 -30.22 9.15
C ALA A 214 10.42 -29.60 8.02
N GLU A 215 9.35 -28.89 8.39
CA GLU A 215 8.45 -28.24 7.45
C GLU A 215 9.12 -27.06 6.75
N VAL A 216 9.91 -26.27 7.46
CA VAL A 216 10.57 -25.07 6.92
C VAL A 216 12.00 -25.29 6.44
N ALA A 217 12.62 -26.47 6.70
CA ALA A 217 14.02 -26.73 6.43
C ALA A 217 14.46 -26.55 4.97
N GLY A 218 13.54 -26.75 4.02
CA GLY A 218 13.80 -26.56 2.59
C GLY A 218 13.25 -25.23 2.04
N GLY A 219 12.76 -24.36 2.91
CA GLY A 219 12.13 -23.11 2.52
C GLY A 219 13.11 -22.02 2.08
N GLU A 220 12.57 -20.97 1.53
CA GLU A 220 13.32 -19.77 1.13
C GLU A 220 13.81 -19.02 2.38
N PRO A 221 15.06 -18.57 2.44
CA PRO A 221 15.59 -17.87 3.61
C PRO A 221 15.09 -16.41 3.73
N THR A 222 14.66 -15.83 2.62
CA THR A 222 14.15 -14.45 2.53
C THR A 222 13.02 -14.38 1.51
N ALA A 223 12.17 -13.36 1.61
CA ALA A 223 11.32 -13.00 0.47
C ALA A 223 12.21 -12.84 -0.77
N ASN A 224 11.73 -13.33 -1.90
CA ASN A 224 12.42 -13.10 -3.17
C ASN A 224 12.41 -11.60 -3.45
N ALA A 225 13.45 -10.90 -2.95
CA ALA A 225 13.78 -9.62 -3.53
C ALA A 225 14.06 -9.88 -5.01
N PRO A 226 13.53 -9.08 -5.94
CA PRO A 226 13.98 -9.17 -7.33
C PRO A 226 15.51 -9.18 -7.30
N ASP A 227 16.15 -10.02 -8.12
CA ASP A 227 17.59 -10.33 -8.13
C ASP A 227 18.55 -9.13 -8.27
N ASP A 228 18.03 -7.93 -8.12
CA ASP A 228 18.78 -6.69 -8.11
C ASP A 228 18.92 -6.14 -6.67
N LYS A 229 20.04 -6.46 -6.03
CA LYS A 229 20.44 -5.87 -4.75
C LYS A 229 20.66 -4.34 -4.81
N SER A 230 20.34 -3.71 -5.93
CA SER A 230 20.39 -2.26 -6.14
C SER A 230 19.06 -1.55 -5.93
N ALA A 231 17.94 -2.27 -5.70
CA ALA A 231 16.62 -1.68 -5.57
C ALA A 231 16.01 -1.91 -4.19
N GLU A 232 16.48 -1.19 -3.15
CA GLU A 232 15.48 -0.68 -2.19
C GLU A 232 14.36 -0.04 -3.04
N PRO A 233 13.06 -0.34 -2.76
CA PRO A 233 11.99 0.35 -3.48
C PRO A 233 12.31 1.85 -3.41
N PRO A 234 12.25 2.58 -4.52
CA PRO A 234 12.68 3.96 -4.56
C PRO A 234 11.92 4.72 -3.47
N ARG A 235 12.63 5.18 -2.44
CA ARG A 235 12.02 6.02 -1.41
C ARG A 235 11.72 7.37 -2.04
N LEU A 236 10.48 7.84 -1.86
CA LEU A 236 10.08 9.15 -2.32
C LEU A 236 10.99 10.23 -1.68
N ASP A 237 11.71 10.96 -2.51
CA ASP A 237 12.32 12.22 -2.07
C ASP A 237 11.23 13.29 -2.00
N LEU A 238 10.84 13.69 -0.80
CA LEU A 238 9.77 14.64 -0.56
C LEU A 238 10.04 16.05 -1.13
N ARG A 239 11.25 16.31 -1.60
CA ARG A 239 11.64 17.57 -2.26
C ARG A 239 11.68 17.46 -3.77
N ALA A 240 11.64 16.26 -4.30
CA ALA A 240 11.67 16.04 -5.73
C ALA A 240 10.28 16.26 -6.35
N VAL A 241 10.25 16.49 -7.65
CA VAL A 241 9.02 16.53 -8.45
C VAL A 241 9.01 15.32 -9.35
N TYR A 242 8.01 14.46 -9.16
CA TYR A 242 7.83 13.21 -9.89
C TYR A 242 6.89 13.41 -11.08
N ARG A 243 7.14 12.65 -12.14
CA ARG A 243 6.20 12.58 -13.26
C ARG A 243 5.06 11.64 -12.88
N VAL A 244 3.88 12.21 -12.72
CA VAL A 244 2.68 11.50 -12.27
C VAL A 244 1.58 11.63 -13.31
N GLY A 245 1.13 10.49 -13.85
CA GLY A 245 0.01 10.41 -14.77
C GLY A 245 -1.34 10.61 -14.08
N LEU A 246 -2.36 10.93 -14.85
CA LEU A 246 -3.71 11.20 -14.32
C LEU A 246 -4.56 9.92 -14.13
N GLY A 247 -4.00 8.74 -14.47
CA GLY A 247 -4.67 7.46 -14.25
C GLY A 247 -5.91 7.22 -15.08
N LEU A 248 -6.86 6.49 -14.52
CA LEU A 248 -8.11 6.13 -15.20
C LEU A 248 -8.98 7.36 -15.51
N PRO A 249 -9.70 7.35 -16.64
CA PRO A 249 -10.56 8.48 -17.02
C PRO A 249 -11.70 8.68 -16.02
N ASN A 250 -12.22 9.93 -15.98
CA ASN A 250 -13.37 10.32 -15.15
C ASN A 250 -13.17 10.22 -13.62
N GLN A 251 -11.92 10.09 -13.16
CA GLN A 251 -11.57 10.10 -11.73
C GLN A 251 -10.99 11.44 -11.26
N SER A 252 -11.14 12.49 -12.06
CA SER A 252 -10.72 13.84 -11.70
C SER A 252 -11.91 14.74 -11.38
N ILE A 253 -11.70 15.70 -10.46
CA ILE A 253 -12.65 16.74 -10.11
C ILE A 253 -11.94 18.09 -10.03
N GLY A 254 -12.60 19.14 -10.50
CA GLY A 254 -12.04 20.48 -10.66
C GLY A 254 -11.71 20.80 -12.13
N PRO A 255 -11.26 22.02 -12.42
CA PRO A 255 -10.97 22.45 -13.79
C PRO A 255 -9.83 21.65 -14.43
N ALA A 256 -9.96 21.32 -15.70
CA ALA A 256 -8.89 20.63 -16.44
C ALA A 256 -7.63 21.51 -16.61
N ASP A 257 -7.81 22.84 -16.59
CA ASP A 257 -6.77 23.85 -16.65
C ASP A 257 -6.38 24.43 -15.28
N ALA A 258 -6.64 23.70 -14.20
CA ALA A 258 -6.25 24.09 -12.84
C ALA A 258 -4.73 24.33 -12.76
N LEU A 259 -4.32 25.34 -11.99
CA LEU A 259 -2.90 25.65 -11.76
C LEU A 259 -2.21 24.66 -10.83
N VAL A 260 -3.00 24.01 -9.96
CA VAL A 260 -2.54 22.97 -9.06
C VAL A 260 -3.33 21.69 -9.31
N THR A 261 -2.62 20.60 -9.53
CA THR A 261 -3.21 19.26 -9.62
C THR A 261 -2.66 18.41 -8.48
N ILE A 262 -3.56 17.85 -7.69
CA ILE A 262 -3.25 16.82 -6.71
C ILE A 262 -3.61 15.49 -7.35
N VAL A 263 -2.65 14.56 -7.43
CA VAL A 263 -2.91 13.15 -7.72
C VAL A 263 -2.78 12.40 -6.42
N GLU A 264 -3.85 11.73 -6.03
CA GLU A 264 -3.95 10.98 -4.78
C GLU A 264 -3.99 9.49 -5.08
N TRP A 265 -3.00 8.72 -4.59
CA TRP A 265 -3.15 7.28 -4.47
C TRP A 265 -3.85 6.96 -3.16
N SER A 266 -5.01 6.33 -3.28
CA SER A 266 -5.95 6.18 -2.18
C SER A 266 -6.61 4.80 -2.20
N ASP A 267 -7.18 4.43 -1.05
CA ASP A 267 -7.88 3.18 -0.84
C ASP A 267 -9.16 3.43 -0.04
N PHE A 268 -10.28 2.94 -0.52
CA PHE A 268 -11.59 3.11 0.10
C PHE A 268 -11.72 2.45 1.48
N GLU A 269 -10.87 1.48 1.79
CA GLU A 269 -10.83 0.82 3.10
C GLU A 269 -9.80 1.45 4.06
N CYS A 270 -8.94 2.35 3.57
CA CYS A 270 -7.92 2.98 4.39
C CYS A 270 -8.51 4.05 5.33
N PRO A 271 -8.33 3.94 6.66
CA PRO A 271 -8.87 4.91 7.62
C PRO A 271 -8.23 6.30 7.48
N PHE A 272 -6.98 6.37 7.05
CA PHE A 272 -6.29 7.63 6.81
C PHE A 272 -6.79 8.33 5.54
N CYS A 273 -7.17 7.58 4.50
CA CYS A 273 -7.83 8.11 3.32
C CYS A 273 -9.23 8.67 3.66
N ALA A 274 -9.97 7.96 4.52
CA ALA A 274 -11.26 8.44 5.02
C ALA A 274 -11.13 9.74 5.84
N GLN A 275 -10.03 9.93 6.58
CA GLN A 275 -9.75 11.18 7.30
C GLN A 275 -9.35 12.32 6.36
N GLU A 276 -8.66 12.02 5.25
CA GLU A 276 -8.18 13.01 4.29
C GLU A 276 -9.24 13.48 3.30
N ALA A 277 -10.19 12.62 2.92
CA ALA A 277 -11.23 12.93 1.95
C ALA A 277 -12.00 14.24 2.27
N PRO A 278 -12.48 14.51 3.51
CA PRO A 278 -13.12 15.79 3.84
C PRO A 278 -12.16 16.98 3.80
N VAL A 279 -10.87 16.79 4.10
CA VAL A 279 -9.85 17.85 4.01
C VAL A 279 -9.66 18.26 2.55
N LEU A 280 -9.51 17.29 1.65
CA LEU A 280 -9.39 17.55 0.21
C LEU A 280 -10.67 18.20 -0.36
N ALA A 281 -11.84 17.78 0.08
CA ALA A 281 -13.11 18.41 -0.32
C ALA A 281 -13.18 19.88 0.10
N HIS A 282 -12.74 20.22 1.32
CA HIS A 282 -12.68 21.60 1.80
C HIS A 282 -11.65 22.43 1.02
N LEU A 283 -10.43 21.91 0.83
CA LEU A 283 -9.38 22.58 0.05
C LEU A 283 -9.83 22.82 -1.41
N ARG A 284 -10.51 21.86 -2.02
CA ARG A 284 -11.08 22.02 -3.36
C ARG A 284 -12.11 23.16 -3.42
N ALA A 285 -12.94 23.29 -2.40
CA ALA A 285 -13.89 24.40 -2.31
C ALA A 285 -13.17 25.74 -2.10
N LYS A 286 -12.13 25.78 -1.25
CA LYS A 286 -11.32 26.97 -0.98
C LYS A 286 -10.58 27.47 -2.19
N PHE A 287 -9.96 26.57 -2.97
CA PHE A 287 -9.19 26.88 -4.16
C PHE A 287 -9.98 26.62 -5.45
N ALA A 288 -11.31 26.81 -5.42
CA ALA A 288 -12.18 26.59 -6.57
C ALA A 288 -11.70 27.36 -7.79
N GLY A 289 -11.63 26.68 -8.95
CA GLY A 289 -11.11 27.25 -10.20
C GLY A 289 -9.60 27.08 -10.41
N ASP A 290 -8.82 26.80 -9.36
CA ASP A 290 -7.36 26.65 -9.42
C ASP A 290 -6.86 25.29 -8.96
N LEU A 291 -7.70 24.46 -8.32
CA LEU A 291 -7.34 23.12 -7.85
C LEU A 291 -8.12 22.04 -8.56
N ARG A 292 -7.39 21.04 -9.08
CA ARG A 292 -7.89 19.77 -9.58
C ARG A 292 -7.39 18.63 -8.70
N ILE A 293 -8.27 17.70 -8.35
CA ILE A 293 -7.93 16.48 -7.64
C ILE A 293 -8.18 15.30 -8.56
N VAL A 294 -7.25 14.37 -8.59
CA VAL A 294 -7.30 13.14 -9.36
C VAL A 294 -7.12 11.98 -8.40
N TYR A 295 -8.10 11.10 -8.33
CA TYR A 295 -8.02 9.89 -7.54
C TYR A 295 -7.39 8.76 -8.35
N ARG A 296 -6.46 8.03 -7.76
CA ARG A 296 -5.88 6.81 -8.32
C ARG A 296 -6.01 5.67 -7.31
N HIS A 297 -6.36 4.51 -7.81
CA HIS A 297 -6.56 3.35 -6.96
C HIS A 297 -5.22 2.75 -6.52
N TYR A 298 -5.08 2.55 -5.21
CA TYR A 298 -4.01 1.74 -4.62
C TYR A 298 -4.62 0.82 -3.57
N PRO A 299 -5.31 -0.26 -3.99
CA PRO A 299 -5.90 -1.21 -3.06
C PRO A 299 -4.78 -1.87 -2.25
N VAL A 300 -4.77 -1.58 -0.95
CA VAL A 300 -3.75 -2.11 -0.04
C VAL A 300 -4.05 -3.58 0.22
N LEU A 301 -3.06 -4.43 0.03
CA LEU A 301 -3.22 -5.90 -0.01
C LEU A 301 -3.83 -6.51 1.26
N PHE A 302 -3.61 -5.87 2.42
CA PHE A 302 -4.16 -6.33 3.70
C PHE A 302 -5.55 -5.77 4.03
N HIS A 303 -6.15 -5.01 3.12
CA HIS A 303 -7.53 -4.54 3.20
C HIS A 303 -8.44 -5.53 2.44
N PRO A 304 -9.28 -6.33 3.12
CA PRO A 304 -10.00 -7.44 2.48
C PRO A 304 -10.99 -7.01 1.40
N ASP A 305 -11.61 -5.84 1.57
CA ASP A 305 -12.63 -5.32 0.63
C ASP A 305 -12.07 -4.24 -0.31
N SER A 306 -10.78 -3.89 -0.19
CA SER A 306 -10.15 -2.80 -0.94
C SER A 306 -10.22 -3.00 -2.45
N MET A 307 -9.92 -4.21 -2.92
CA MET A 307 -9.91 -4.51 -4.35
C MET A 307 -11.32 -4.41 -4.96
N ILE A 308 -12.34 -4.99 -4.31
CA ILE A 308 -13.71 -4.89 -4.82
C ILE A 308 -14.24 -3.46 -4.76
N ALA A 309 -13.86 -2.69 -3.72
CA ALA A 309 -14.22 -1.27 -3.62
C ALA A 309 -13.52 -0.43 -4.71
N ALA A 310 -12.26 -0.71 -5.03
CA ALA A 310 -11.53 -0.05 -6.12
C ALA A 310 -12.16 -0.39 -7.49
N GLU A 311 -12.45 -1.67 -7.75
CA GLU A 311 -13.16 -2.09 -8.97
C GLU A 311 -14.55 -1.42 -9.09
N ALA A 312 -15.26 -1.25 -7.96
CA ALA A 312 -16.53 -0.52 -7.91
C ALA A 312 -16.36 0.97 -8.22
N GLY A 313 -15.31 1.61 -7.71
CA GLY A 313 -14.94 2.99 -8.03
C GLY A 313 -14.65 3.16 -9.53
N ALA A 314 -13.87 2.26 -10.13
CA ALA A 314 -13.59 2.25 -11.56
C ALA A 314 -14.87 2.02 -12.40
N ALA A 315 -15.78 1.16 -11.96
CA ALA A 315 -17.08 0.96 -12.59
C ALA A 315 -17.98 2.22 -12.49
N ALA A 316 -17.86 2.98 -11.42
CA ALA A 316 -18.54 4.27 -11.29
C ALA A 316 -17.92 5.35 -12.19
N ALA A 317 -16.59 5.34 -12.33
CA ALA A 317 -15.86 6.21 -13.26
C ALA A 317 -16.26 5.97 -14.74
N ASP A 318 -16.41 4.71 -15.13
CA ASP A 318 -16.89 4.30 -16.47
C ASP A 318 -18.29 4.85 -16.79
N GLN A 319 -19.08 5.15 -15.75
CA GLN A 319 -20.39 5.80 -15.89
C GLN A 319 -20.36 7.31 -15.64
N GLY A 320 -19.17 7.92 -15.45
CA GLY A 320 -19.01 9.34 -15.15
C GLY A 320 -19.55 9.76 -13.79
N LYS A 321 -19.63 8.83 -12.83
CA LYS A 321 -20.21 9.03 -11.51
C LYS A 321 -19.22 8.74 -10.37
N PHE A 322 -17.91 8.73 -10.66
CA PHE A 322 -16.89 8.39 -9.68
C PHE A 322 -17.03 9.17 -8.37
N TRP A 323 -17.02 10.51 -8.44
CA TRP A 323 -17.01 11.34 -7.24
C TRP A 323 -18.29 11.25 -6.42
N ALA A 324 -19.45 11.08 -7.08
CA ALA A 324 -20.70 10.84 -6.37
C ALA A 324 -20.69 9.47 -5.66
N PHE A 325 -20.04 8.46 -6.23
CA PHE A 325 -19.84 7.15 -5.60
C PHE A 325 -18.81 7.22 -4.47
N HIS A 326 -17.66 7.85 -4.72
CA HIS A 326 -16.58 8.10 -3.76
C HIS A 326 -17.10 8.73 -2.46
N ASP A 327 -17.90 9.79 -2.58
CA ASP A 327 -18.45 10.51 -1.43
C ASP A 327 -19.39 9.60 -0.62
N GLN A 328 -20.17 8.71 -1.27
CA GLN A 328 -21.00 7.73 -0.57
C GLN A 328 -20.16 6.69 0.18
N VAL A 329 -19.07 6.21 -0.41
CA VAL A 329 -18.20 5.21 0.21
C VAL A 329 -17.56 5.79 1.46
N PHE A 330 -16.90 6.94 1.37
CA PHE A 330 -16.24 7.54 2.54
C PHE A 330 -17.22 8.06 3.60
N ALA A 331 -18.41 8.51 3.22
CA ALA A 331 -19.47 8.86 4.18
C ALA A 331 -19.97 7.65 4.99
N ASN A 332 -19.77 6.43 4.50
CA ASN A 332 -20.14 5.17 5.14
C ASN A 332 -18.93 4.28 5.42
N PHE A 333 -17.81 4.88 5.76
CA PHE A 333 -16.53 4.20 5.95
C PHE A 333 -16.66 2.90 6.76
N GLY A 334 -15.94 1.85 6.34
CA GLY A 334 -15.97 0.53 6.97
C GLY A 334 -17.14 -0.37 6.54
N LYS A 335 -18.02 0.08 5.64
CA LYS A 335 -19.08 -0.73 5.06
C LYS A 335 -18.84 -0.88 3.57
N LEU A 336 -18.15 -1.95 3.18
CA LEU A 336 -17.70 -2.20 1.81
C LEU A 336 -18.17 -3.54 1.26
N SER A 337 -19.17 -4.17 1.91
CA SER A 337 -19.76 -5.39 1.35
C SER A 337 -20.33 -5.13 -0.05
N ARG A 338 -20.44 -6.17 -0.87
CA ARG A 338 -21.05 -6.07 -2.20
C ARG A 338 -22.41 -5.35 -2.16
N ALA A 339 -23.23 -5.64 -1.14
CA ALA A 339 -24.55 -5.02 -0.98
C ALA A 339 -24.46 -3.52 -0.67
N ASP A 340 -23.48 -3.12 0.16
CA ASP A 340 -23.21 -1.73 0.48
C ASP A 340 -22.77 -0.96 -0.77
N LEU A 341 -21.81 -1.49 -1.53
CA LEU A 341 -21.31 -0.89 -2.77
C LEU A 341 -22.43 -0.71 -3.81
N GLU A 342 -23.35 -1.68 -3.94
CA GLU A 342 -24.53 -1.55 -4.80
C GLU A 342 -25.52 -0.48 -4.30
N ALA A 343 -25.67 -0.34 -2.98
CA ALA A 343 -26.49 0.73 -2.40
C ALA A 343 -25.89 2.12 -2.67
N TYR A 344 -24.55 2.28 -2.56
CA TYR A 344 -23.85 3.52 -2.90
C TYR A 344 -23.92 3.82 -4.38
N ALA A 345 -23.77 2.83 -5.25
CA ALA A 345 -23.93 2.97 -6.69
C ALA A 345 -25.35 3.48 -7.04
N LYS A 346 -26.38 2.93 -6.39
CA LYS A 346 -27.77 3.41 -6.54
C LYS A 346 -27.92 4.86 -6.06
N ALA A 347 -27.38 5.21 -4.89
CA ALA A 347 -27.44 6.55 -4.34
C ALA A 347 -26.72 7.57 -5.23
N ALA A 348 -25.60 7.18 -5.84
CA ALA A 348 -24.85 7.99 -6.79
C ALA A 348 -25.51 8.06 -8.19
N GLY A 349 -26.62 7.34 -8.41
CA GLY A 349 -27.38 7.36 -9.67
C GLY A 349 -26.76 6.57 -10.80
N LEU A 350 -26.00 5.50 -10.50
CA LEU A 350 -25.45 4.59 -11.50
C LEU A 350 -26.52 3.68 -12.09
N ASP A 351 -26.29 3.22 -13.32
CA ASP A 351 -26.99 2.07 -13.91
C ASP A 351 -26.54 0.80 -13.18
N LEU A 352 -27.40 0.28 -12.31
CA LEU A 352 -27.08 -0.88 -11.47
C LEU A 352 -26.84 -2.18 -12.26
N PRO A 353 -27.62 -2.53 -13.30
CA PRO A 353 -27.31 -3.68 -14.16
C PRO A 353 -25.90 -3.62 -14.73
N ARG A 354 -25.47 -2.47 -15.28
CA ARG A 354 -24.14 -2.24 -15.83
C ARG A 354 -23.07 -2.30 -14.75
N PHE A 355 -23.33 -1.73 -13.57
CA PHE A 355 -22.43 -1.74 -12.43
C PHE A 355 -22.20 -3.17 -11.92
N ARG A 356 -23.28 -3.96 -11.74
CA ARG A 356 -23.20 -5.36 -11.30
C ARG A 356 -22.42 -6.22 -12.28
N ALA A 357 -22.73 -6.11 -13.58
CA ALA A 357 -22.03 -6.83 -14.62
C ALA A 357 -20.52 -6.50 -14.62
N ALA A 358 -20.15 -5.23 -14.42
CA ALA A 358 -18.74 -4.83 -14.34
C ALA A 358 -17.99 -5.49 -13.18
N LEU A 359 -18.62 -5.63 -12.01
CA LEU A 359 -18.05 -6.31 -10.86
C LEU A 359 -18.04 -7.83 -10.99
N ASP A 360 -19.12 -8.43 -11.56
CA ASP A 360 -19.22 -9.87 -11.75
C ASP A 360 -18.18 -10.38 -12.77
N ASP A 361 -17.92 -9.59 -13.82
CA ASP A 361 -16.91 -9.85 -14.85
C ASP A 361 -15.50 -9.40 -14.44
N ARG A 362 -15.35 -8.77 -13.27
CA ARG A 362 -14.10 -8.12 -12.80
C ARG A 362 -13.47 -7.22 -13.88
N ARG A 363 -14.31 -6.48 -14.61
CA ARG A 363 -13.94 -5.73 -15.82
C ARG A 363 -12.77 -4.76 -15.61
N PHE A 364 -12.66 -4.17 -14.41
CA PHE A 364 -11.68 -3.15 -14.10
C PHE A 364 -10.52 -3.67 -13.24
N HIS A 365 -10.46 -4.97 -12.97
CA HIS A 365 -9.44 -5.57 -12.14
C HIS A 365 -8.02 -5.24 -12.61
N ASP A 366 -7.71 -5.57 -13.86
CA ASP A 366 -6.37 -5.36 -14.41
C ASP A 366 -5.98 -3.87 -14.44
N ALA A 367 -6.95 -2.98 -14.69
CA ALA A 367 -6.72 -1.54 -14.67
C ALA A 367 -6.40 -1.03 -13.25
N VAL A 368 -7.11 -1.53 -12.23
CA VAL A 368 -6.84 -1.21 -10.82
C VAL A 368 -5.47 -1.74 -10.39
N VAL A 369 -5.14 -2.97 -10.79
CA VAL A 369 -3.81 -3.55 -10.52
C VAL A 369 -2.71 -2.72 -11.18
N ALA A 370 -2.91 -2.27 -12.42
CA ALA A 370 -1.95 -1.42 -13.12
C ALA A 370 -1.76 -0.06 -12.43
N GLU A 371 -2.81 0.53 -11.84
CA GLU A 371 -2.67 1.75 -11.04
C GLU A 371 -1.82 1.54 -9.78
N GLY A 372 -2.01 0.40 -9.07
CA GLY A 372 -1.17 0.03 -7.94
C GLY A 372 0.30 -0.15 -8.33
N ALA A 373 0.55 -0.87 -9.43
CA ALA A 373 1.91 -1.06 -9.94
C ALA A 373 2.59 0.28 -10.35
N ALA A 374 1.82 1.23 -10.88
CA ALA A 374 2.32 2.57 -11.18
C ALA A 374 2.71 3.35 -9.91
N ALA A 375 1.94 3.20 -8.83
CA ALA A 375 2.27 3.76 -7.52
C ALA A 375 3.60 3.21 -6.99
N GLU A 376 3.76 1.88 -7.00
CA GLU A 376 4.97 1.19 -6.54
C GLU A 376 6.21 1.59 -7.35
N ALA A 377 6.07 1.72 -8.66
CA ALA A 377 7.15 2.17 -9.55
C ALA A 377 7.63 3.60 -9.25
N LEU A 378 6.77 4.45 -8.66
CA LEU A 378 7.14 5.77 -8.16
C LEU A 378 7.73 5.75 -6.75
N GLY A 379 7.63 4.64 -6.04
CA GLY A 379 8.04 4.51 -4.63
C GLY A 379 6.93 4.80 -3.62
N VAL A 380 5.68 4.78 -4.04
CA VAL A 380 4.52 4.81 -3.14
C VAL A 380 4.43 3.48 -2.41
N THR A 381 4.40 3.52 -1.09
CA THR A 381 4.38 2.33 -0.23
C THR A 381 3.13 2.24 0.66
N GLY A 382 2.21 3.21 0.53
CA GLY A 382 0.99 3.23 1.33
C GLY A 382 0.05 4.37 0.97
N THR A 383 -1.12 4.35 1.58
CA THR A 383 -2.21 5.30 1.33
C THR A 383 -2.58 6.09 2.59
N PRO A 384 -3.01 7.34 2.44
CA PRO A 384 -2.96 8.12 1.21
C PRO A 384 -1.53 8.56 0.88
N THR A 385 -1.19 8.66 -0.40
CA THR A 385 0.00 9.37 -0.88
C THR A 385 -0.42 10.35 -1.96
N LEU A 386 -0.16 11.62 -1.72
CA LEU A 386 -0.53 12.72 -2.61
C LEU A 386 0.69 13.19 -3.41
N PHE A 387 0.44 13.68 -4.61
CA PHE A 387 1.44 14.41 -5.39
C PHE A 387 0.84 15.76 -5.81
N VAL A 388 1.28 16.82 -5.17
CA VAL A 388 0.86 18.20 -5.47
C VAL A 388 1.75 18.73 -6.59
N ASN A 389 1.22 18.83 -7.81
CA ASN A 389 2.02 19.12 -9.01
C ASN A 389 3.31 18.28 -9.08
N GLY A 390 3.22 17.01 -8.69
CA GLY A 390 4.33 16.06 -8.70
C GLY A 390 5.19 16.05 -7.44
N GLN A 391 5.00 16.96 -6.49
CA GLN A 391 5.69 16.93 -5.20
C GLN A 391 4.95 15.98 -4.23
N PRO A 392 5.62 14.94 -3.68
CA PRO A 392 4.95 13.96 -2.83
C PRO A 392 4.65 14.49 -1.43
N VAL A 393 3.51 14.07 -0.90
CA VAL A 393 3.08 14.20 0.50
C VAL A 393 2.61 12.82 0.94
N VAL A 394 3.31 12.19 1.87
CA VAL A 394 3.06 10.81 2.30
C VAL A 394 2.23 10.79 3.59
N GLY A 395 1.17 9.98 3.58
CA GLY A 395 0.24 9.86 4.70
C GLY A 395 -0.79 10.99 4.75
N ALA A 396 -1.79 10.84 5.61
CA ALA A 396 -2.81 11.86 5.82
C ALA A 396 -2.19 13.14 6.40
N ALA A 397 -2.27 14.21 5.65
CA ALA A 397 -1.75 15.50 6.06
C ALA A 397 -2.87 16.39 6.63
N ASN A 398 -2.55 17.17 7.66
CA ASN A 398 -3.53 18.14 8.15
C ASN A 398 -3.74 19.27 7.13
N GLU A 399 -4.93 19.86 7.17
CA GLU A 399 -5.36 20.89 6.23
C GLU A 399 -4.37 22.07 6.12
N ALA A 400 -3.81 22.54 7.23
CA ALA A 400 -2.88 23.67 7.23
C ALA A 400 -1.56 23.37 6.51
N VAL A 401 -1.12 22.11 6.49
CA VAL A 401 0.06 21.68 5.73
C VAL A 401 -0.25 21.67 4.24
N LEU A 402 -1.36 21.02 3.85
CA LEU A 402 -1.78 20.97 2.44
C LEU A 402 -2.08 22.35 1.88
N ASP A 403 -2.75 23.21 2.65
CA ASP A 403 -3.05 24.58 2.28
C ASP A 403 -1.79 25.36 1.90
N ARG A 404 -0.73 25.28 2.72
CA ARG A 404 0.56 25.95 2.44
C ARG A 404 1.23 25.42 1.19
N ILE A 405 1.20 24.08 0.98
CA ILE A 405 1.80 23.46 -0.19
C ILE A 405 1.02 23.89 -1.44
N ILE A 406 -0.31 23.81 -1.43
CA ILE A 406 -1.16 24.23 -2.54
C ILE A 406 -0.94 25.71 -2.85
N GLN A 407 -0.88 26.58 -1.83
CA GLN A 407 -0.68 28.01 -2.03
C GLN A 407 0.67 28.30 -2.71
N ALA A 408 1.75 27.63 -2.27
CA ALA A 408 3.07 27.77 -2.91
C ALA A 408 3.07 27.35 -4.38
N HIS A 409 2.42 26.23 -4.70
CA HIS A 409 2.29 25.79 -6.09
C HIS A 409 1.37 26.69 -6.91
N LEU A 410 0.34 27.25 -6.30
CA LEU A 410 -0.58 28.20 -6.95
C LEU A 410 0.14 29.50 -7.30
N ASP A 411 0.98 30.03 -6.41
CA ASP A 411 1.77 31.22 -6.66
C ASP A 411 2.76 31.02 -7.81
N HIS A 412 3.43 29.87 -7.86
CA HIS A 412 4.28 29.48 -9.00
C HIS A 412 3.49 29.34 -10.31
N GLY A 413 2.28 28.73 -10.24
CA GLY A 413 1.40 28.60 -11.42
C GLY A 413 0.94 29.95 -11.94
N LYS A 414 0.56 30.88 -11.06
CA LYS A 414 0.18 32.26 -11.42
C LYS A 414 1.32 33.02 -12.04
N ASP A 415 2.53 32.88 -11.48
CA ASP A 415 3.73 33.49 -12.03
C ASP A 415 4.03 32.96 -13.45
N ALA A 416 3.93 31.64 -13.65
CA ALA A 416 4.11 31.03 -14.97
C ALA A 416 3.08 31.53 -16.00
N VAL A 417 1.81 31.69 -15.58
CA VAL A 417 0.77 32.29 -16.45
C VAL A 417 1.09 33.74 -16.78
N ALA A 418 1.52 34.55 -15.82
CA ALA A 418 1.94 35.93 -16.04
C ALA A 418 3.11 36.04 -17.03
N HIS A 419 3.96 35.01 -17.11
CA HIS A 419 5.04 34.89 -18.08
C HIS A 419 4.65 34.14 -19.37
N GLY A 420 3.34 33.97 -19.63
CA GLY A 420 2.82 33.52 -20.92
C GLY A 420 2.64 32.00 -21.07
N VAL A 421 2.73 31.21 -19.98
CA VAL A 421 2.38 29.79 -20.01
C VAL A 421 0.84 29.67 -19.94
N PRO A 422 0.16 29.05 -20.93
CA PRO A 422 -1.28 28.82 -20.83
C PRO A 422 -1.63 27.98 -19.60
N ARG A 423 -2.74 28.29 -18.93
CA ARG A 423 -3.20 27.54 -17.73
C ARG A 423 -3.24 26.02 -17.98
N ALA A 424 -3.82 25.61 -19.09
CA ALA A 424 -3.95 24.20 -19.47
C ALA A 424 -2.60 23.47 -19.65
N GLU A 425 -1.52 24.22 -19.83
CA GLU A 425 -0.18 23.66 -20.00
C GLU A 425 0.65 23.61 -18.71
N ILE A 426 0.15 24.14 -17.58
CA ILE A 426 0.91 24.17 -16.32
C ILE A 426 1.27 22.76 -15.88
N TYR A 427 0.30 21.85 -15.72
CA TYR A 427 0.56 20.48 -15.29
C TYR A 427 1.42 19.71 -16.31
N PRO A 428 1.10 19.68 -17.62
CA PRO A 428 1.96 19.07 -18.64
C PRO A 428 3.41 19.57 -18.61
N VAL A 429 3.63 20.87 -18.47
CA VAL A 429 4.99 21.45 -18.39
C VAL A 429 5.72 20.95 -17.16
N ILE A 430 5.09 20.94 -15.99
CA ILE A 430 5.70 20.42 -14.76
C ILE A 430 6.06 18.94 -14.95
N MET A 431 5.15 18.14 -15.47
CA MET A 431 5.37 16.71 -15.70
C MET A 431 6.50 16.43 -16.70
N SER A 432 6.66 17.30 -17.72
CA SER A 432 7.76 17.16 -18.69
C SER A 432 9.14 17.40 -18.09
N LEU A 433 9.22 18.09 -16.95
CA LEU A 433 10.44 18.43 -16.24
C LEU A 433 10.72 17.54 -15.02
N ALA A 434 9.73 16.71 -14.65
CA ALA A 434 9.74 15.87 -13.45
C ALA A 434 10.63 14.63 -13.60
N GLN A 435 11.02 14.06 -12.46
CA GLN A 435 11.78 12.82 -12.37
C GLN A 435 10.87 11.59 -12.42
N GLY A 436 11.44 10.44 -12.81
CA GLY A 436 10.71 9.16 -12.87
C GLY A 436 9.84 9.01 -14.11
N GLU A 437 9.37 7.79 -14.33
CA GLU A 437 8.38 7.46 -15.36
C GLU A 437 7.20 6.77 -14.70
N ASP A 438 6.01 7.34 -14.81
CA ASP A 438 4.77 6.61 -14.60
C ASP A 438 4.57 5.71 -15.83
N ARG A 439 4.93 4.43 -15.71
CA ARG A 439 4.88 3.46 -16.82
C ARG A 439 3.47 2.98 -17.15
N ALA A 440 2.51 3.27 -16.29
CA ALA A 440 1.12 2.88 -16.47
C ALA A 440 0.23 4.10 -16.70
N ASP A 441 0.30 4.69 -17.88
CA ASP A 441 -0.80 5.53 -18.36
C ASP A 441 -1.73 4.67 -19.26
N PRO A 442 -2.85 4.14 -18.73
CA PRO A 442 -3.81 3.37 -19.50
C PRO A 442 -4.70 4.25 -20.38
N SER A 443 -4.46 5.57 -20.45
CA SER A 443 -5.37 6.50 -21.12
C SER A 443 -5.45 6.33 -22.63
N GLY A 444 -4.73 5.36 -23.24
CA GLY A 444 -4.92 4.98 -24.64
C GLY A 444 -4.83 6.14 -25.63
N VAL A 445 -4.10 7.21 -25.29
CA VAL A 445 -3.81 8.29 -26.24
C VAL A 445 -2.94 7.69 -27.34
N PRO A 446 -3.33 7.78 -28.62
CA PRO A 446 -2.55 7.22 -29.70
C PRO A 446 -1.11 7.73 -29.59
N GLU A 447 -0.13 6.84 -29.79
CA GLU A 447 1.28 7.19 -29.98
C GLU A 447 1.46 8.23 -31.08
N VAL A 448 1.30 9.49 -30.72
CA VAL A 448 1.96 10.55 -31.45
C VAL A 448 3.44 10.40 -31.10
N SER A 449 4.30 10.20 -32.07
CA SER A 449 5.67 9.78 -31.88
C SER A 449 6.31 10.55 -30.72
N HIS A 450 6.68 9.84 -29.64
CA HIS A 450 7.23 10.40 -28.40
C HIS A 450 8.44 11.33 -28.61
N LEU A 451 9.04 11.30 -29.78
CA LEU A 451 10.16 12.16 -30.17
C LEU A 451 9.69 13.58 -30.57
N GLU A 452 8.56 13.74 -31.21
CA GLU A 452 8.06 15.06 -31.64
C GLU A 452 7.43 15.85 -30.50
N LEU A 453 6.61 15.20 -29.64
CA LEU A 453 6.07 15.82 -28.44
C LEU A 453 7.19 16.25 -27.48
N ARG A 454 8.19 15.41 -27.23
CA ARG A 454 9.35 15.75 -26.39
C ARG A 454 10.17 16.90 -26.94
N SER A 455 10.21 17.08 -28.26
CA SER A 455 10.94 18.15 -28.90
C SER A 455 10.21 19.49 -28.75
N GLU A 456 8.89 19.53 -28.95
CA GLU A 456 8.05 20.74 -28.78
C GLU A 456 7.97 21.16 -27.30
N GLU A 457 7.77 20.21 -26.38
CA GLU A 457 7.71 20.48 -24.95
C GLU A 457 9.04 21.03 -24.42
N ARG A 458 10.18 20.47 -24.86
CA ARG A 458 11.49 21.01 -24.52
C ARG A 458 11.70 22.40 -25.10
N ALA A 459 11.25 22.65 -26.32
CA ALA A 459 11.33 23.98 -26.92
C ALA A 459 10.57 25.03 -26.09
N ARG A 460 9.38 24.65 -25.61
CA ARG A 460 8.57 25.50 -24.71
C ARG A 460 9.24 25.71 -23.36
N ALA A 461 9.83 24.67 -22.76
CA ALA A 461 10.56 24.76 -21.50
C ALA A 461 11.82 25.64 -21.61
N VAL A 462 12.56 25.53 -22.72
CA VAL A 462 13.67 26.41 -23.04
C VAL A 462 13.21 27.86 -23.18
N ALA A 463 12.17 28.13 -23.96
CA ALA A 463 11.58 29.44 -24.12
C ALA A 463 11.10 30.06 -22.79
N ALA A 464 10.53 29.26 -21.91
CA ALA A 464 10.12 29.67 -20.56
C ALA A 464 11.32 30.01 -19.66
N ALA A 465 12.42 29.23 -19.74
CA ALA A 465 13.65 29.53 -19.01
C ALA A 465 14.28 30.83 -19.50
N CYS A 466 14.29 31.08 -20.81
CA CYS A 466 14.80 32.33 -21.39
C CYS A 466 13.98 33.55 -20.93
N ARG A 467 12.67 33.50 -20.99
CA ARG A 467 11.80 34.57 -20.49
C ARG A 467 12.01 34.89 -19.00
N ARG A 468 12.45 33.94 -18.20
CA ARG A 468 12.80 34.15 -16.77
C ARG A 468 14.24 34.62 -16.55
N GLY A 469 15.01 34.81 -17.61
CA GLY A 469 16.44 35.18 -17.50
C GLY A 469 17.35 34.03 -17.00
N ASP A 470 16.84 32.80 -16.89
CA ASP A 470 17.62 31.63 -16.44
C ASP A 470 18.40 31.03 -17.62
N SER A 471 19.48 31.72 -17.96
CA SER A 471 20.34 31.39 -19.11
C SER A 471 21.07 30.05 -18.95
N ALA A 472 21.37 29.62 -17.71
CA ALA A 472 22.06 28.38 -17.43
C ALA A 472 21.13 27.19 -17.73
N ARG A 473 19.89 27.24 -17.24
CA ARG A 473 18.89 26.22 -17.44
C ARG A 473 18.39 26.16 -18.89
N ALA A 474 18.22 27.34 -19.52
CA ALA A 474 17.85 27.41 -20.93
C ALA A 474 18.88 26.69 -21.83
N ARG A 475 20.18 26.93 -21.62
CA ARG A 475 21.26 26.27 -22.37
C ARG A 475 21.33 24.76 -22.09
N ASP A 476 21.09 24.33 -20.86
CA ASP A 476 21.10 22.90 -20.54
C ASP A 476 19.96 22.14 -21.22
N LEU A 477 18.74 22.67 -21.15
CA LEU A 477 17.58 22.12 -21.82
C LEU A 477 17.72 22.13 -23.36
N ALA A 478 18.36 23.16 -23.91
CA ALA A 478 18.56 23.30 -25.35
C ALA A 478 19.53 22.29 -25.96
N LYS A 479 20.45 21.71 -25.17
CA LYS A 479 21.43 20.69 -25.63
C LYS A 479 20.78 19.47 -26.29
N ARG A 480 19.52 19.19 -25.96
CA ARG A 480 18.75 18.03 -26.44
C ARG A 480 17.65 18.41 -27.43
N LEU A 481 17.67 19.64 -27.96
CA LEU A 481 16.73 20.12 -28.97
C LEU A 481 17.37 20.06 -30.36
N GLU A 482 16.57 19.62 -31.33
CA GLU A 482 16.95 19.52 -32.74
C GLU A 482 15.85 20.09 -33.64
N GLY A 483 16.17 20.35 -34.92
CA GLY A 483 15.22 20.73 -35.94
C GLY A 483 14.48 22.05 -35.70
N ASP A 484 13.20 22.11 -36.08
CA ASP A 484 12.40 23.33 -36.00
C ASP A 484 12.02 23.72 -34.55
N ALA A 485 11.95 22.76 -33.63
CA ALA A 485 11.74 23.04 -32.21
C ALA A 485 12.89 23.84 -31.61
N LYS A 486 14.15 23.53 -31.99
CA LYS A 486 15.33 24.31 -31.59
C LYS A 486 15.29 25.72 -32.14
N LYS A 487 14.93 25.88 -33.41
CA LYS A 487 14.83 27.20 -34.05
C LYS A 487 13.79 28.10 -33.36
N ARG A 488 12.60 27.56 -33.00
CA ARG A 488 11.56 28.33 -32.30
C ARG A 488 12.02 28.74 -30.89
N ALA A 489 12.63 27.82 -30.13
CA ALA A 489 13.16 28.13 -28.82
C ALA A 489 14.28 29.19 -28.88
N SER A 490 15.19 29.07 -29.85
CA SER A 490 16.29 30.03 -30.05
C SER A 490 15.78 31.42 -30.38
N ALA A 491 14.73 31.54 -31.20
CA ALA A 491 14.13 32.84 -31.54
C ALA A 491 13.57 33.55 -30.28
N VAL A 492 12.90 32.81 -29.39
CA VAL A 492 12.40 33.37 -28.12
C VAL A 492 13.56 33.81 -27.22
N CYS A 493 14.57 32.97 -27.07
CA CYS A 493 15.73 33.28 -26.21
C CYS A 493 16.57 34.45 -26.71
N ALA A 494 16.71 34.56 -28.04
CA ALA A 494 17.41 35.72 -28.65
C ALA A 494 16.67 37.03 -28.37
N GLY A 495 15.32 37.02 -28.32
CA GLY A 495 14.53 38.17 -27.89
C GLY A 495 14.78 38.60 -26.44
N GLU A 496 15.20 37.68 -25.60
CA GLU A 496 15.59 37.92 -24.17
C GLU A 496 17.11 38.09 -23.97
N GLY A 497 17.88 38.21 -25.05
CA GLY A 497 19.33 38.38 -25.00
C GLY A 497 20.10 37.11 -24.56
N ILE A 498 19.54 35.94 -24.70
CA ILE A 498 20.14 34.66 -24.34
C ILE A 498 20.46 33.84 -25.59
N ASP A 499 21.75 33.63 -25.85
CA ASP A 499 22.20 32.74 -26.92
C ASP A 499 22.19 31.28 -26.47
N LEU A 500 21.49 30.45 -27.25
CA LEU A 500 21.49 28.99 -27.07
C LEU A 500 22.54 28.33 -27.96
N PRO A 501 23.15 27.22 -27.50
CA PRO A 501 24.18 26.51 -28.24
C PRO A 501 23.66 25.80 -29.49
#